data_44a61e2df75331e9a9b4cd0eb601a96e
#
_entry.id   44a61e2df75331e9a9b4cd0eb601a96e
#
_cell.length_a   1.000
_cell.length_b   1.000
_cell.length_c   1.000
_cell.angle_alpha   90.00
_cell.angle_beta   90.00
_cell.angle_gamma   90.00
#
_symmetry.space_group_name_H-M   'P 1'
#
loop_
_entity.id
_entity.type
_entity.pdbx_description
1 polymer ?
#
loop_
_entity_poly.entity_id
_entity_poly.type
_entity_poly.pdbx_seq_one_letter_code
_entity_poly.pdbx_strand_id
1 'polypeptide(L)'
;MKQTLGKKVFIRFALVMISVVVFSTFSIAEICPASAKEFLPAAYQHTTNFYTGYGEPDLYVSLLGDMELKRGETRDLKIIVSNRGVFYGVKSAQGVGTSEMKQALAIKELEYESLRTVAYGVKSTLITNSEYIDVDPATSSQTLEEVFPGQLPDDPLVFTITISKKAPAGVYMLTLPLTYEFKKDTRMTIGSGAALGRPDMDHATYYQTANKTLTIPMFIEPEPVLDVVDVSGHLSAGGTGTINVTYMNTGELPAIDAVARIVAMKPLSCDRPIQSIGTIGPGFSKTASFVISAEHAAVVKTYGLDSEIKYTDTDGETAYSGNMKVNVAVIPAEDKLSIIDIVIIGLVIALIVLISGNMIRSKNQKN
;
A
#
# COMPACT_ATOMS: atom_id res chain seq x y z
N MET A 1 2.37 -27.34 57.86
CA MET A 1 2.15 -26.24 56.89
C MET A 1 3.43 -25.66 56.27
N LYS A 2 4.63 -26.22 56.53
CA LYS A 2 5.91 -25.78 55.94
C LYS A 2 6.43 -26.64 54.76
N GLN A 3 5.86 -27.81 54.52
CA GLN A 3 6.30 -28.69 53.42
C GLN A 3 5.60 -28.44 52.06
N THR A 4 4.47 -27.77 52.02
CA THR A 4 3.73 -27.49 50.77
C THR A 4 4.20 -26.22 50.07
N LEU A 5 4.88 -25.30 50.77
CA LEU A 5 5.38 -24.07 50.17
C LEU A 5 6.67 -24.30 49.36
N GLY A 6 7.55 -25.21 49.81
CA GLY A 6 8.80 -25.56 49.12
C GLY A 6 8.55 -26.25 47.77
N LYS A 7 7.54 -27.14 47.69
CA LYS A 7 7.21 -27.84 46.42
C LYS A 7 6.65 -26.87 45.36
N LYS A 8 5.84 -25.88 45.74
CA LYS A 8 5.29 -24.88 44.77
C LYS A 8 6.37 -23.91 44.26
N VAL A 9 7.34 -23.56 45.07
CA VAL A 9 8.49 -22.72 44.65
C VAL A 9 9.43 -23.50 43.75
N PHE A 10 9.69 -24.77 44.05
CA PHE A 10 10.55 -25.62 43.23
C PHE A 10 9.94 -25.91 41.86
N ILE A 11 8.62 -26.16 41.78
CA ILE A 11 7.92 -26.38 40.52
C ILE A 11 7.88 -25.09 39.66
N ARG A 12 7.74 -23.92 40.28
CA ARG A 12 7.80 -22.62 39.54
C ARG A 12 9.23 -22.34 39.03
N PHE A 13 10.25 -22.66 39.80
CA PHE A 13 11.63 -22.51 39.36
C PHE A 13 12.02 -23.52 38.26
N ALA A 14 11.52 -24.74 38.33
CA ALA A 14 11.72 -25.75 37.29
C ALA A 14 10.96 -25.38 35.97
N LEU A 15 9.75 -24.80 36.06
CA LEU A 15 8.99 -24.32 34.90
C LEU A 15 9.66 -23.11 34.25
N VAL A 16 10.24 -22.19 35.01
CA VAL A 16 10.99 -21.04 34.49
C VAL A 16 12.29 -21.49 33.82
N MET A 17 13.01 -22.45 34.43
CA MET A 17 14.22 -23.01 33.81
C MET A 17 13.92 -23.81 32.54
N ILE A 18 12.82 -24.54 32.47
CA ILE A 18 12.37 -25.23 31.24
C ILE A 18 11.98 -24.23 30.17
N SER A 19 11.30 -23.12 30.50
CA SER A 19 10.97 -22.08 29.51
C SER A 19 12.22 -21.35 28.99
N VAL A 20 13.24 -21.12 29.83
CA VAL A 20 14.51 -20.50 29.40
C VAL A 20 15.32 -21.46 28.50
N VAL A 21 15.30 -22.75 28.78
CA VAL A 21 15.98 -23.75 27.94
C VAL A 21 15.25 -23.96 26.61
N VAL A 22 13.91 -23.91 26.59
CA VAL A 22 13.14 -24.01 25.34
C VAL A 22 13.27 -22.73 24.50
N PHE A 23 13.44 -21.54 25.12
CA PHE A 23 13.71 -20.32 24.37
C PHE A 23 15.17 -20.22 23.86
N SER A 24 16.13 -20.87 24.49
CA SER A 24 17.52 -20.87 24.02
C SER A 24 17.80 -21.90 22.92
N THR A 25 16.90 -22.85 22.66
CA THR A 25 17.04 -23.81 21.55
C THR A 25 16.36 -23.37 20.26
N PHE A 26 15.60 -22.25 20.27
CA PHE A 26 14.93 -21.70 19.07
C PHE A 26 15.71 -20.57 18.39
N SER A 27 16.94 -20.30 18.77
CA SER A 27 17.79 -19.28 18.16
C SER A 27 19.06 -19.84 17.52
N ILE A 28 19.00 -21.06 17.03
CA ILE A 28 19.89 -21.47 15.95
C ILE A 28 19.07 -21.28 14.68
N ALA A 29 18.90 -20.01 14.25
CA ALA A 29 18.83 -19.74 12.84
C ALA A 29 20.07 -20.45 12.28
N GLU A 30 19.90 -21.51 11.53
CA GLU A 30 20.91 -21.93 10.59
C GLU A 30 21.23 -20.69 9.77
N ILE A 31 22.29 -19.99 10.17
CA ILE A 31 23.02 -19.12 9.27
C ILE A 31 23.51 -20.12 8.24
N CYS A 32 22.73 -20.32 7.15
CA CYS A 32 23.28 -20.86 5.94
C CYS A 32 24.57 -20.06 5.75
N PRO A 33 25.75 -20.67 5.83
CA PRO A 33 26.96 -19.94 5.51
C PRO A 33 26.70 -19.39 4.13
N ALA A 34 26.66 -18.07 4.00
CA ALA A 34 26.65 -17.43 2.69
C ALA A 34 27.78 -18.13 1.96
N SER A 35 27.42 -18.89 0.92
CA SER A 35 28.40 -19.65 0.15
C SER A 35 29.53 -18.70 -0.15
N ALA A 36 30.67 -18.92 0.50
CA ALA A 36 31.82 -18.05 0.31
C ALA A 36 32.14 -18.13 -1.18
N LYS A 37 32.09 -16.98 -1.88
CA LYS A 37 32.48 -16.94 -3.29
C LYS A 37 33.87 -17.56 -3.37
N GLU A 38 34.01 -18.66 -4.11
CA GLU A 38 35.32 -19.20 -4.41
C GLU A 38 36.02 -18.24 -5.36
N PHE A 39 37.10 -17.67 -4.89
CA PHE A 39 37.99 -16.86 -5.71
C PHE A 39 39.12 -17.73 -6.22
N LEU A 40 39.65 -17.39 -7.41
CA LEU A 40 40.86 -18.00 -7.91
C LEU A 40 41.97 -17.88 -6.84
N PRO A 41 42.76 -18.95 -6.56
CA PRO A 41 43.82 -18.89 -5.58
C PRO A 41 44.81 -17.77 -5.87
N ALA A 42 45.26 -17.06 -4.85
CA ALA A 42 46.18 -15.93 -5.01
C ALA A 42 47.51 -16.31 -5.70
N ALA A 43 47.87 -17.60 -5.65
CA ALA A 43 49.04 -18.14 -6.35
C ALA A 43 48.83 -18.31 -7.87
N TYR A 44 47.58 -18.19 -8.34
CA TYR A 44 47.23 -18.34 -9.77
C TYR A 44 47.54 -17.03 -10.48
N GLN A 45 48.71 -16.93 -11.10
CA GLN A 45 49.11 -15.73 -11.85
C GLN A 45 48.73 -15.89 -13.32
N HIS A 46 47.64 -15.24 -13.71
CA HIS A 46 47.32 -15.01 -15.10
C HIS A 46 48.19 -13.87 -15.63
N THR A 47 49.20 -14.20 -16.40
CA THR A 47 50.28 -13.25 -16.74
C THR A 47 50.05 -12.52 -18.04
N THR A 48 49.09 -12.95 -18.85
CA THR A 48 48.92 -12.42 -20.23
C THR A 48 47.66 -11.58 -20.30
N ASN A 49 47.84 -10.29 -20.55
CA ASN A 49 46.79 -9.33 -20.86
C ASN A 49 47.18 -8.69 -22.19
N PHE A 50 46.53 -9.08 -23.28
CA PHE A 50 46.80 -8.55 -24.61
C PHE A 50 46.04 -7.26 -24.88
N TYR A 51 44.88 -7.10 -24.28
CA TYR A 51 43.95 -6.00 -24.52
C TYR A 51 43.41 -5.39 -23.24
N THR A 52 43.21 -4.10 -23.28
CA THR A 52 42.39 -3.38 -22.31
C THR A 52 41.13 -2.92 -23.01
N GLY A 53 39.98 -3.45 -22.63
CA GLY A 53 38.69 -3.10 -23.22
C GLY A 53 38.12 -1.79 -22.65
N TYR A 54 37.29 -1.11 -23.44
CA TYR A 54 36.60 0.14 -23.09
C TYR A 54 35.10 0.00 -23.38
N GLY A 55 34.31 0.42 -22.43
CA GLY A 55 32.86 0.34 -22.44
C GLY A 55 32.34 -0.19 -21.09
N GLU A 56 31.12 0.12 -20.78
CA GLU A 56 30.43 -0.27 -19.55
C GLU A 56 28.94 -0.48 -19.86
N PRO A 57 28.19 -1.27 -19.04
CA PRO A 57 26.75 -1.32 -19.17
C PRO A 57 26.13 0.05 -18.91
N ASP A 58 25.10 0.39 -19.68
CA ASP A 58 24.27 1.58 -19.46
C ASP A 58 22.82 1.16 -19.32
N LEU A 59 22.39 0.88 -18.10
CA LEU A 59 21.04 0.41 -17.80
C LEU A 59 20.05 1.56 -17.78
N TYR A 60 18.85 1.34 -18.32
CA TYR A 60 17.71 2.23 -18.22
C TYR A 60 16.43 1.41 -18.13
N VAL A 61 15.34 2.06 -17.74
CA VAL A 61 14.04 1.41 -17.55
C VAL A 61 12.98 2.03 -18.44
N SER A 62 12.04 1.20 -18.83
CA SER A 62 10.77 1.61 -19.42
C SER A 62 9.64 0.85 -18.74
N LEU A 63 8.51 1.53 -18.53
CA LEU A 63 7.30 0.92 -18.03
C LEU A 63 6.54 0.28 -19.18
N LEU A 64 6.05 -0.94 -18.98
CA LEU A 64 5.18 -1.63 -19.91
C LEU A 64 3.73 -1.46 -19.47
N GLY A 65 2.96 -0.71 -20.25
CA GLY A 65 1.55 -0.42 -19.97
C GLY A 65 1.31 1.05 -19.61
N ASP A 66 0.14 1.30 -19.03
CA ASP A 66 -0.31 2.63 -18.69
C ASP A 66 0.33 3.12 -17.38
N MET A 67 0.70 4.40 -17.36
CA MET A 67 1.23 5.09 -16.16
C MET A 67 0.13 5.75 -15.33
N GLU A 68 -1.11 5.75 -15.80
CA GLU A 68 -2.26 6.35 -15.13
C GLU A 68 -2.90 5.36 -14.18
N LEU A 69 -3.06 5.75 -12.94
CA LEU A 69 -3.55 4.91 -11.84
C LEU A 69 -4.69 5.61 -11.10
N LYS A 70 -5.63 4.82 -10.62
CA LYS A 70 -6.75 5.31 -9.80
C LYS A 70 -6.47 5.15 -8.31
N ARG A 71 -7.14 5.97 -7.50
CA ARG A 71 -7.10 5.87 -6.04
C ARG A 71 -7.65 4.54 -5.56
N GLY A 72 -6.99 3.94 -4.59
CA GLY A 72 -7.37 2.64 -4.03
C GLY A 72 -7.11 1.45 -4.93
N GLU A 73 -6.45 1.66 -6.08
CA GLU A 73 -6.08 0.60 -7.01
C GLU A 73 -4.84 -0.15 -6.51
N THR A 74 -4.84 -1.46 -6.70
CA THR A 74 -3.65 -2.31 -6.60
C THR A 74 -3.32 -2.79 -8.01
N ARG A 75 -2.09 -2.54 -8.46
CA ARG A 75 -1.65 -2.85 -9.82
C ARG A 75 -0.24 -3.41 -9.84
N ASP A 76 0.00 -4.32 -10.76
CA ASP A 76 1.33 -4.85 -11.09
C ASP A 76 2.00 -3.94 -12.12
N LEU A 77 3.09 -3.29 -11.69
CA LEU A 77 3.95 -2.51 -12.56
C LEU A 77 4.94 -3.44 -13.26
N LYS A 78 4.88 -3.48 -14.58
CA LYS A 78 5.81 -4.26 -15.40
C LYS A 78 6.91 -3.34 -15.92
N ILE A 79 8.12 -3.56 -15.45
CA ILE A 79 9.27 -2.72 -15.74
C ILE A 79 10.28 -3.51 -16.57
N ILE A 80 10.63 -2.99 -17.74
CA ILE A 80 11.69 -3.54 -18.58
C ILE A 80 12.98 -2.80 -18.27
N VAL A 81 14.01 -3.55 -17.88
CA VAL A 81 15.37 -3.04 -17.74
C VAL A 81 16.13 -3.34 -19.03
N SER A 82 16.57 -2.31 -19.72
CA SER A 82 17.31 -2.41 -20.97
C SER A 82 18.73 -1.90 -20.78
N ASN A 83 19.65 -2.36 -21.66
CA ASN A 83 21.05 -2.00 -21.63
C ASN A 83 21.45 -1.34 -22.95
N ARG A 84 21.92 -0.09 -22.88
CA ARG A 84 22.44 0.68 -24.01
C ARG A 84 23.96 0.78 -24.02
N GLY A 85 24.63 -0.03 -23.17
CA GLY A 85 26.08 -0.06 -23.09
C GLY A 85 26.72 -0.31 -24.44
N VAL A 86 27.77 0.41 -24.74
CA VAL A 86 28.50 0.30 -25.99
C VAL A 86 29.94 -0.14 -25.73
N PHE A 87 30.37 -1.15 -26.44
CA PHE A 87 31.78 -1.54 -26.49
C PHE A 87 32.51 -0.61 -27.45
N TYR A 88 33.36 0.27 -26.92
CA TYR A 88 34.08 1.26 -27.72
C TYR A 88 35.33 0.71 -28.41
N GLY A 89 35.77 -0.48 -28.00
CA GLY A 89 36.95 -1.12 -28.55
C GLY A 89 38.00 -1.48 -27.51
N VAL A 90 39.17 -1.82 -27.96
CA VAL A 90 40.31 -2.23 -27.12
C VAL A 90 41.56 -1.45 -27.45
N LYS A 91 42.41 -1.29 -26.43
CA LYS A 91 43.80 -0.86 -26.58
C LYS A 91 44.70 -2.07 -26.40
N SER A 92 45.63 -2.28 -27.32
CA SER A 92 46.65 -3.30 -27.14
C SER A 92 47.54 -2.94 -25.93
N ALA A 93 47.61 -3.87 -24.99
CA ALA A 93 48.46 -3.74 -23.79
C ALA A 93 49.80 -4.47 -24.00
N GLN A 94 49.79 -5.55 -24.77
CA GLN A 94 50.96 -6.37 -25.06
C GLN A 94 50.97 -6.87 -26.52
N GLY A 95 52.13 -6.96 -27.12
CA GLY A 95 52.27 -7.52 -28.47
C GLY A 95 51.99 -9.03 -28.50
N VAL A 96 51.18 -9.48 -29.46
CA VAL A 96 50.76 -10.89 -29.58
C VAL A 96 51.91 -11.74 -30.14
N GLY A 97 52.77 -11.17 -30.99
CA GLY A 97 53.85 -11.90 -31.66
C GLY A 97 53.38 -12.89 -32.73
N THR A 98 54.28 -13.79 -33.14
CA THR A 98 54.03 -14.77 -34.24
C THR A 98 53.64 -16.15 -33.73
N SER A 99 53.54 -16.36 -32.43
CA SER A 99 53.17 -17.66 -31.89
C SER A 99 51.66 -17.90 -32.07
N GLU A 100 51.31 -18.98 -32.78
CA GLU A 100 49.89 -19.40 -32.97
C GLU A 100 49.13 -19.53 -31.67
N MET A 101 49.76 -20.04 -30.60
CA MET A 101 49.21 -20.16 -29.30
C MET A 101 48.82 -18.80 -28.71
N LYS A 102 49.74 -17.81 -28.75
CA LYS A 102 49.46 -16.44 -28.27
C LYS A 102 48.39 -15.75 -29.09
N GLN A 103 48.34 -16.01 -30.41
CA GLN A 103 47.29 -15.50 -31.28
C GLN A 103 45.91 -16.04 -30.89
N ALA A 104 45.82 -17.36 -30.62
CA ALA A 104 44.60 -18.01 -30.18
C ALA A 104 44.12 -17.46 -28.84
N LEU A 105 45.02 -17.21 -27.85
CA LEU A 105 44.71 -16.59 -26.58
C LEU A 105 44.22 -15.14 -26.75
N ALA A 106 44.88 -14.35 -27.60
CA ALA A 106 44.50 -12.98 -27.85
C ALA A 106 43.10 -12.85 -28.49
N ILE A 107 42.78 -13.75 -29.42
CA ILE A 107 41.42 -13.79 -30.00
C ILE A 107 40.37 -14.12 -28.91
N LYS A 108 40.66 -15.09 -28.06
CA LYS A 108 39.72 -15.49 -27.00
C LYS A 108 39.57 -14.40 -25.93
N GLU A 109 40.65 -13.74 -25.57
CA GLU A 109 40.62 -12.58 -24.66
C GLU A 109 39.76 -11.47 -25.24
N LEU A 110 39.92 -11.13 -26.52
CA LEU A 110 39.12 -10.12 -27.21
C LEU A 110 37.63 -10.47 -27.19
N GLU A 111 37.28 -11.75 -27.36
CA GLU A 111 35.90 -12.24 -27.26
C GLU A 111 35.34 -11.97 -25.83
N TYR A 112 36.09 -12.30 -24.79
CA TYR A 112 35.67 -12.06 -23.42
C TYR A 112 35.62 -10.56 -23.05
N GLU A 113 36.59 -9.77 -23.54
CA GLU A 113 36.60 -8.30 -23.35
C GLU A 113 35.39 -7.63 -24.01
N SER A 114 34.91 -8.15 -25.14
CA SER A 114 33.72 -7.61 -25.81
C SER A 114 32.43 -7.76 -24.98
N LEU A 115 32.40 -8.71 -24.03
CA LEU A 115 31.26 -8.93 -23.13
C LEU A 115 31.23 -8.00 -21.91
N ARG A 116 32.15 -7.03 -21.82
CA ARG A 116 32.23 -6.11 -20.69
C ARG A 116 31.02 -5.17 -20.54
N THR A 117 30.26 -5.00 -21.61
CA THR A 117 29.03 -4.20 -21.62
C THR A 117 27.79 -4.96 -21.16
N VAL A 118 27.90 -6.25 -20.86
CA VAL A 118 26.81 -7.06 -20.28
C VAL A 118 26.73 -6.78 -18.78
N ALA A 119 25.53 -6.53 -18.28
CA ALA A 119 25.27 -6.44 -16.85
C ALA A 119 24.85 -7.81 -16.30
N TYR A 120 25.52 -8.26 -15.24
CA TYR A 120 25.28 -9.55 -14.59
C TYR A 120 24.69 -9.39 -13.22
N GLY A 121 23.80 -10.27 -12.82
CA GLY A 121 23.23 -10.32 -11.47
C GLY A 121 22.58 -9.00 -11.07
N VAL A 122 21.78 -8.42 -11.96
CA VAL A 122 21.14 -7.12 -11.74
C VAL A 122 20.08 -7.27 -10.65
N LYS A 123 20.35 -6.69 -9.48
CA LYS A 123 19.42 -6.61 -8.36
C LYS A 123 18.69 -5.27 -8.42
N SER A 124 17.39 -5.32 -8.31
CA SER A 124 16.51 -4.15 -8.30
C SER A 124 15.65 -4.14 -7.06
N THR A 125 15.38 -2.96 -6.51
CA THR A 125 14.45 -2.77 -5.41
C THR A 125 13.61 -1.54 -5.71
N LEU A 126 12.28 -1.70 -5.75
CA LEU A 126 11.38 -0.57 -5.97
C LEU A 126 11.14 0.17 -4.66
N ILE A 127 11.37 1.47 -4.65
CA ILE A 127 11.23 2.33 -3.47
C ILE A 127 10.31 3.50 -3.81
N THR A 128 9.45 3.86 -2.87
CA THR A 128 8.64 5.07 -2.91
C THR A 128 8.96 5.95 -1.71
N ASN A 129 8.93 7.27 -1.92
CA ASN A 129 9.03 8.27 -0.85
C ASN A 129 7.65 8.85 -0.48
N SER A 130 6.59 8.37 -1.13
CA SER A 130 5.21 8.83 -0.90
C SER A 130 4.52 7.95 0.13
N GLU A 131 3.85 8.55 1.10
CA GLU A 131 2.97 7.86 2.06
C GLU A 131 1.68 7.33 1.41
N TYR A 132 1.40 7.74 0.17
CA TYR A 132 0.19 7.35 -0.57
C TYR A 132 0.38 6.14 -1.47
N ILE A 133 1.60 5.66 -1.63
CA ILE A 133 1.91 4.51 -2.47
C ILE A 133 2.60 3.48 -1.61
N ASP A 134 2.05 2.28 -1.54
CA ASP A 134 2.63 1.14 -0.86
C ASP A 134 3.16 0.14 -1.90
N VAL A 135 4.39 -0.35 -1.68
CA VAL A 135 5.01 -1.39 -2.52
C VAL A 135 4.95 -2.70 -1.76
N ASP A 136 4.34 -3.72 -2.35
CA ASP A 136 4.25 -5.04 -1.72
C ASP A 136 5.66 -5.59 -1.42
N PRO A 137 5.98 -5.86 -0.15
CA PRO A 137 7.28 -6.41 0.24
C PRO A 137 7.63 -7.72 -0.48
N ALA A 138 6.64 -8.53 -0.87
CA ALA A 138 6.86 -9.80 -1.56
C ALA A 138 7.42 -9.61 -2.98
N THR A 139 7.12 -8.48 -3.63
CA THR A 139 7.57 -8.16 -4.99
C THR A 139 8.59 -7.03 -5.05
N SER A 140 8.85 -6.36 -3.93
CA SER A 140 9.67 -5.13 -3.86
C SER A 140 11.11 -5.30 -4.32
N SER A 141 11.65 -6.52 -4.30
CA SER A 141 13.04 -6.81 -4.66
C SER A 141 13.11 -7.96 -5.66
N GLN A 142 13.74 -7.74 -6.80
CA GLN A 142 13.84 -8.72 -7.89
C GLN A 142 15.23 -8.74 -8.52
N THR A 143 15.55 -9.80 -9.26
CA THR A 143 16.85 -10.00 -9.90
C THR A 143 16.68 -10.44 -11.36
N LEU A 144 17.58 -9.94 -12.23
CA LEU A 144 17.79 -10.44 -13.57
C LEU A 144 19.20 -11.06 -13.62
N GLU A 145 19.34 -12.22 -14.27
CA GLU A 145 20.62 -12.89 -14.37
C GLU A 145 21.58 -12.11 -15.24
N GLU A 146 21.14 -11.73 -16.45
CA GLU A 146 21.94 -11.01 -17.43
C GLU A 146 21.10 -10.00 -18.19
N VAL A 147 21.69 -8.86 -18.54
CA VAL A 147 21.08 -7.85 -19.43
C VAL A 147 22.08 -7.47 -20.50
N PHE A 148 21.87 -8.02 -21.70
CA PHE A 148 22.72 -7.79 -22.86
C PHE A 148 22.45 -6.43 -23.51
N PRO A 149 23.49 -5.78 -24.05
CA PRO A 149 23.29 -4.54 -24.80
C PRO A 149 22.44 -4.77 -26.05
N GLY A 150 21.46 -3.88 -26.26
CA GLY A 150 20.58 -3.90 -27.42
C GLY A 150 19.55 -5.04 -27.45
N GLN A 151 19.46 -5.84 -26.38
CA GLN A 151 18.43 -6.87 -26.22
C GLN A 151 17.45 -6.48 -25.11
N LEU A 152 16.20 -6.88 -25.27
CA LEU A 152 15.20 -6.78 -24.22
C LEU A 152 15.25 -8.09 -23.41
N PRO A 153 15.11 -8.02 -22.07
CA PRO A 153 14.94 -9.22 -21.25
C PRO A 153 13.65 -9.96 -21.66
N ASP A 154 13.65 -11.28 -21.53
CA ASP A 154 12.50 -12.11 -21.88
C ASP A 154 11.30 -11.80 -21.00
N ASP A 155 11.54 -11.57 -19.70
CA ASP A 155 10.53 -11.26 -18.73
C ASP A 155 10.73 -9.86 -18.11
N PRO A 156 9.67 -9.06 -17.96
CA PRO A 156 9.72 -7.80 -17.22
C PRO A 156 9.85 -8.06 -15.72
N LEU A 157 10.45 -7.13 -14.99
CA LEU A 157 10.32 -7.06 -13.54
C LEU A 157 8.87 -6.68 -13.19
N VAL A 158 8.26 -7.37 -12.23
CA VAL A 158 6.86 -7.13 -11.84
C VAL A 158 6.80 -6.73 -10.38
N PHE A 159 6.42 -5.48 -10.12
CA PHE A 159 6.27 -4.94 -8.78
C PHE A 159 4.80 -4.63 -8.52
N THR A 160 4.25 -5.18 -7.44
CA THR A 160 2.88 -4.89 -7.03
C THR A 160 2.87 -3.63 -6.16
N ILE A 161 2.06 -2.66 -6.54
CA ILE A 161 1.86 -1.42 -5.78
C ILE A 161 0.39 -1.22 -5.44
N THR A 162 0.12 -0.55 -4.32
CA THR A 162 -1.22 -0.16 -3.89
C THR A 162 -1.27 1.33 -3.66
N ILE A 163 -2.25 1.99 -4.30
CA ILE A 163 -2.49 3.42 -4.17
C ILE A 163 -3.48 3.67 -3.04
N SER A 164 -3.17 4.60 -2.15
CA SER A 164 -4.09 5.02 -1.10
C SER A 164 -5.35 5.65 -1.69
N LYS A 165 -6.52 5.38 -1.10
CA LYS A 165 -7.77 6.06 -1.43
C LYS A 165 -7.74 7.56 -1.16
N LYS A 166 -6.76 8.03 -0.37
CA LYS A 166 -6.57 9.45 -0.01
C LYS A 166 -5.44 10.11 -0.79
N ALA A 167 -4.85 9.43 -1.77
CA ALA A 167 -3.76 9.99 -2.55
C ALA A 167 -4.25 11.20 -3.36
N PRO A 168 -3.62 12.37 -3.26
CA PRO A 168 -3.89 13.48 -4.16
C PRO A 168 -3.56 13.11 -5.61
N ALA A 169 -4.27 13.69 -6.57
CA ALA A 169 -3.94 13.54 -7.98
C ALA A 169 -2.60 14.22 -8.28
N GLY A 170 -1.86 13.67 -9.24
CA GLY A 170 -0.57 14.24 -9.65
C GLY A 170 0.48 13.21 -10.01
N VAL A 171 1.68 13.72 -10.27
CA VAL A 171 2.84 12.91 -10.64
C VAL A 171 3.59 12.45 -9.39
N TYR A 172 3.83 11.15 -9.31
CA TYR A 172 4.61 10.50 -8.27
C TYR A 172 5.84 9.84 -8.89
N MET A 173 6.99 9.99 -8.24
CA MET A 173 8.25 9.41 -8.71
C MET A 173 8.60 8.19 -7.88
N LEU A 174 8.63 7.02 -8.51
CA LEU A 174 9.20 5.82 -7.91
C LEU A 174 10.70 5.78 -8.20
N THR A 175 11.46 5.22 -7.28
CA THR A 175 12.91 5.08 -7.38
C THR A 175 13.27 3.61 -7.47
N LEU A 176 14.08 3.26 -8.47
CA LEU A 176 14.56 1.91 -8.70
C LEU A 176 16.10 1.89 -8.66
N PRO A 177 16.72 1.72 -7.49
CA PRO A 177 18.14 1.45 -7.40
C PRO A 177 18.46 0.07 -7.98
N LEU A 178 19.44 0.03 -8.84
CA LEU A 178 20.01 -1.15 -9.46
C LEU A 178 21.43 -1.37 -8.96
N THR A 179 21.78 -2.59 -8.62
CA THR A 179 23.15 -3.03 -8.34
C THR A 179 23.45 -4.20 -9.26
N TYR A 180 24.55 -4.13 -9.98
CA TYR A 180 24.95 -5.15 -10.96
C TYR A 180 26.47 -5.29 -11.03
N GLU A 181 26.94 -6.38 -11.59
CA GLU A 181 28.34 -6.61 -11.88
C GLU A 181 28.56 -6.60 -13.39
N PHE A 182 29.74 -6.19 -13.83
CA PHE A 182 30.15 -6.30 -15.22
C PHE A 182 31.62 -6.68 -15.31
N LYS A 183 32.03 -7.26 -16.44
CA LYS A 183 33.42 -7.68 -16.68
C LYS A 183 34.29 -6.45 -16.83
N LYS A 184 35.30 -6.33 -15.96
CA LYS A 184 36.25 -5.21 -15.96
C LYS A 184 37.51 -5.51 -16.72
N ASP A 185 37.98 -6.75 -16.61
CA ASP A 185 39.25 -7.21 -17.20
C ASP A 185 39.21 -8.73 -17.35
N THR A 186 39.81 -9.27 -18.40
CA THR A 186 39.98 -10.70 -18.56
C THR A 186 41.44 -11.00 -18.86
N ARG A 187 42.02 -11.94 -18.17
CA ARG A 187 43.41 -12.37 -18.35
C ARG A 187 43.46 -13.83 -18.68
N MET A 188 44.38 -14.17 -19.61
CA MET A 188 44.56 -15.52 -20.09
C MET A 188 45.94 -16.06 -19.74
N THR A 189 46.05 -17.35 -19.57
CA THR A 189 47.34 -18.03 -19.39
C THR A 189 47.33 -19.32 -20.19
N ILE A 190 48.47 -19.68 -20.82
CA ILE A 190 48.64 -20.95 -21.47
C ILE A 190 48.74 -22.01 -20.39
N GLY A 191 47.85 -22.99 -20.42
CA GLY A 191 47.92 -24.19 -19.58
C GLY A 191 49.08 -25.09 -19.94
N SER A 192 49.34 -26.07 -19.09
CA SER A 192 50.47 -26.99 -19.25
C SER A 192 50.19 -28.15 -20.24
N GLY A 193 49.00 -28.27 -20.79
CA GLY A 193 48.57 -29.38 -21.62
C GLY A 193 47.90 -28.94 -22.93
N ALA A 194 47.67 -29.91 -23.79
CA ALA A 194 46.85 -29.75 -24.98
C ALA A 194 45.77 -30.83 -24.98
N ALA A 195 44.50 -30.44 -24.98
CA ALA A 195 43.39 -31.36 -25.11
C ALA A 195 42.86 -31.35 -26.55
N LEU A 196 42.81 -32.52 -27.20
CA LEU A 196 42.30 -32.69 -28.56
C LEU A 196 42.97 -31.77 -29.61
N GLY A 197 44.29 -31.51 -29.46
CA GLY A 197 45.04 -30.64 -30.36
C GLY A 197 44.80 -29.14 -30.18
N ARG A 198 44.04 -28.76 -29.14
CA ARG A 198 43.84 -27.34 -28.71
C ARG A 198 44.71 -27.03 -27.51
N PRO A 199 45.28 -25.83 -27.43
CA PRO A 199 45.99 -25.43 -26.24
C PRO A 199 45.05 -25.42 -25.06
N ASP A 200 45.52 -25.89 -23.92
CA ASP A 200 44.87 -25.73 -22.66
C ASP A 200 44.96 -24.26 -22.24
N MET A 201 43.82 -23.62 -22.00
CA MET A 201 43.72 -22.20 -21.73
C MET A 201 43.05 -21.95 -20.38
N ASP A 202 43.80 -21.39 -19.47
CA ASP A 202 43.25 -20.87 -18.22
C ASP A 202 42.88 -19.39 -18.42
N HIS A 203 41.78 -18.97 -17.83
CA HIS A 203 41.37 -17.57 -17.83
C HIS A 203 40.85 -17.12 -16.46
N ALA A 204 41.03 -15.84 -16.16
CA ALA A 204 40.39 -15.16 -15.05
C ALA A 204 39.62 -13.95 -15.53
N THR A 205 38.38 -13.85 -15.14
CA THR A 205 37.56 -12.65 -15.39
C THR A 205 37.38 -11.89 -14.07
N TYR A 206 37.71 -10.59 -14.13
CA TYR A 206 37.57 -9.69 -13.00
C TYR A 206 36.28 -8.88 -13.17
N TYR A 207 35.43 -8.93 -12.18
CA TYR A 207 34.16 -8.20 -12.18
C TYR A 207 34.28 -6.92 -11.36
N GLN A 208 33.56 -5.89 -11.81
CA GLN A 208 33.34 -4.66 -11.08
C GLN A 208 31.86 -4.51 -10.77
N THR A 209 31.55 -4.21 -9.50
CA THR A 209 30.18 -3.85 -9.09
C THR A 209 29.90 -2.40 -9.45
N ALA A 210 28.73 -2.15 -10.00
CA ALA A 210 28.21 -0.81 -10.29
C ALA A 210 26.82 -0.63 -9.71
N ASN A 211 26.48 0.61 -9.42
CA ASN A 211 25.16 1.02 -8.94
C ASN A 211 24.58 2.08 -9.85
N LYS A 212 23.31 2.00 -10.14
CA LYS A 212 22.57 3.00 -10.89
C LYS A 212 21.18 3.18 -10.29
N THR A 213 20.78 4.41 -10.06
CA THR A 213 19.43 4.73 -9.58
C THR A 213 18.62 5.30 -10.72
N LEU A 214 17.48 4.70 -10.97
CA LEU A 214 16.54 5.10 -12.02
C LEU A 214 15.25 5.59 -11.39
N THR A 215 14.53 6.47 -12.09
CA THR A 215 13.25 7.02 -11.63
C THR A 215 12.16 6.68 -12.64
N ILE A 216 10.99 6.35 -12.11
CA ILE A 216 9.82 5.96 -12.89
C ILE A 216 8.68 6.91 -12.51
N PRO A 217 8.22 7.78 -13.42
CA PRO A 217 7.07 8.63 -13.17
C PRO A 217 5.79 7.80 -13.24
N MET A 218 4.85 8.08 -12.34
CA MET A 218 3.49 7.58 -12.37
C MET A 218 2.53 8.74 -12.18
N PHE A 219 1.34 8.62 -12.70
CA PHE A 219 0.30 9.64 -12.59
C PHE A 219 -0.92 9.06 -11.88
N ILE A 220 -1.37 9.72 -10.82
CA ILE A 220 -2.65 9.42 -10.16
C ILE A 220 -3.69 10.34 -10.77
N GLU A 221 -4.73 9.74 -11.36
CA GLU A 221 -5.81 10.46 -12.03
C GLU A 221 -6.58 11.35 -11.06
N PRO A 222 -6.98 12.57 -11.48
CA PRO A 222 -7.90 13.38 -10.72
C PRO A 222 -9.30 12.77 -10.77
N GLU A 223 -10.00 12.78 -9.64
CA GLU A 223 -11.37 12.30 -9.52
C GLU A 223 -12.14 13.05 -8.43
N PRO A 224 -13.49 13.05 -8.43
CA PRO A 224 -14.28 13.50 -7.30
C PRO A 224 -14.07 12.55 -6.11
N VAL A 225 -13.82 13.11 -4.93
CA VAL A 225 -13.77 12.36 -3.66
C VAL A 225 -14.83 12.93 -2.73
N LEU A 226 -15.84 12.13 -2.44
CA LEU A 226 -17.01 12.58 -1.67
C LEU A 226 -16.96 12.00 -0.28
N ASP A 227 -17.07 12.86 0.73
CA ASP A 227 -17.06 12.51 2.15
C ASP A 227 -18.24 13.15 2.88
N VAL A 228 -18.72 12.50 3.96
CA VAL A 228 -19.67 13.07 4.89
C VAL A 228 -18.92 13.92 5.91
N VAL A 229 -19.15 15.23 5.89
CA VAL A 229 -18.46 16.18 6.78
C VAL A 229 -19.31 16.63 7.97
N ASP A 230 -20.63 16.59 7.84
CA ASP A 230 -21.55 16.95 8.90
C ASP A 230 -22.84 16.13 8.85
N VAL A 231 -23.37 15.81 10.03
CA VAL A 231 -24.68 15.16 10.20
C VAL A 231 -25.41 15.86 11.32
N SER A 232 -26.52 16.51 11.01
CA SER A 232 -27.34 17.19 11.99
C SER A 232 -28.76 16.65 12.05
N GLY A 233 -29.36 16.74 13.24
CA GLY A 233 -30.64 16.13 13.59
C GLY A 233 -30.50 14.94 14.51
N HIS A 234 -31.62 14.55 15.09
CA HIS A 234 -31.73 13.39 15.97
C HIS A 234 -33.11 12.76 15.84
N LEU A 235 -33.24 11.52 16.29
CA LEU A 235 -34.49 10.77 16.30
C LEU A 235 -34.87 10.43 17.70
N SER A 236 -36.15 10.55 18.04
CA SER A 236 -36.71 9.96 19.25
C SER A 236 -37.07 8.50 19.00
N ALA A 237 -36.88 7.63 19.99
CA ALA A 237 -37.35 6.23 19.89
C ALA A 237 -38.87 6.23 19.62
N GLY A 238 -39.32 5.50 18.58
CA GLY A 238 -40.70 5.51 18.12
C GLY A 238 -41.13 6.76 17.34
N GLY A 239 -40.21 7.67 17.05
CA GLY A 239 -40.47 8.93 16.36
C GLY A 239 -39.88 8.97 14.94
N THR A 240 -40.27 10.03 14.23
CA THR A 240 -39.73 10.38 12.91
C THR A 240 -39.06 11.73 13.00
N GLY A 241 -37.89 11.88 12.36
CA GLY A 241 -37.12 13.11 12.34
C GLY A 241 -36.43 13.36 11.00
N THR A 242 -36.05 14.59 10.76
CA THR A 242 -35.25 14.96 9.59
C THR A 242 -33.79 14.97 9.96
N ILE A 243 -33.00 14.20 9.24
CA ILE A 243 -31.55 14.14 9.35
C ILE A 243 -30.96 14.84 8.13
N ASN A 244 -30.16 15.86 8.38
CA ASN A 244 -29.44 16.59 7.34
C ASN A 244 -28.01 16.05 7.28
N VAL A 245 -27.61 15.63 6.09
CA VAL A 245 -26.26 15.08 5.82
C VAL A 245 -25.57 15.99 4.85
N THR A 246 -24.44 16.53 5.24
CA THR A 246 -23.63 17.42 4.40
C THR A 246 -22.48 16.61 3.81
N TYR A 247 -22.46 16.56 2.48
CA TYR A 247 -21.44 15.93 1.68
C TYR A 247 -20.50 16.98 1.11
N MET A 248 -19.21 16.72 1.17
CA MET A 248 -18.17 17.59 0.62
C MET A 248 -17.36 16.83 -0.44
N ASN A 249 -17.03 17.52 -1.51
CA ASN A 249 -16.08 17.00 -2.50
C ASN A 249 -14.67 17.47 -2.14
N THR A 250 -13.84 16.54 -1.67
CA THR A 250 -12.45 16.76 -1.31
C THR A 250 -11.49 16.42 -2.45
N GLY A 251 -12.01 15.94 -3.58
CA GLY A 251 -11.26 15.62 -4.79
C GLY A 251 -11.02 16.82 -5.70
N GLU A 252 -10.46 16.58 -6.88
CA GLU A 252 -10.02 17.60 -7.82
C GLU A 252 -11.04 17.87 -8.95
N LEU A 253 -11.96 16.93 -9.22
CA LEU A 253 -12.97 17.07 -10.25
C LEU A 253 -14.37 17.24 -9.65
N PRO A 254 -15.31 17.89 -10.39
CA PRO A 254 -16.69 18.02 -9.94
C PRO A 254 -17.45 16.69 -10.05
N ALA A 255 -18.29 16.39 -9.06
CA ALA A 255 -19.32 15.37 -9.15
C ALA A 255 -20.59 16.01 -9.74
N ILE A 256 -20.91 15.71 -11.01
CA ILE A 256 -22.01 16.33 -11.74
C ILE A 256 -23.30 15.54 -11.49
N ASP A 257 -24.44 16.25 -11.34
CA ASP A 257 -25.76 15.67 -11.11
C ASP A 257 -25.80 14.63 -9.99
N ALA A 258 -25.13 14.96 -8.87
CA ALA A 258 -24.98 14.07 -7.74
C ALA A 258 -26.33 13.76 -7.06
N VAL A 259 -26.53 12.47 -6.79
CA VAL A 259 -27.70 11.91 -6.13
C VAL A 259 -27.26 11.10 -4.92
N ALA A 260 -27.54 11.62 -3.72
CA ALA A 260 -27.23 10.95 -2.48
C ALA A 260 -28.27 9.88 -2.15
N ARG A 261 -27.79 8.71 -1.72
CA ARG A 261 -28.60 7.59 -1.25
C ARG A 261 -28.18 7.21 0.15
N ILE A 262 -29.16 6.93 1.02
CA ILE A 262 -28.93 6.40 2.37
C ILE A 262 -29.58 5.02 2.50
N VAL A 263 -28.93 4.10 3.21
CA VAL A 263 -29.47 2.76 3.48
C VAL A 263 -29.74 2.66 4.97
N ALA A 264 -31.03 2.70 5.33
CA ALA A 264 -31.49 2.48 6.68
C ALA A 264 -31.87 1.01 6.89
N MET A 265 -31.42 0.42 8.00
CA MET A 265 -31.81 -0.94 8.42
C MET A 265 -32.49 -0.89 9.78
N LYS A 266 -33.36 -1.87 10.05
CA LYS A 266 -34.02 -1.99 11.35
C LYS A 266 -33.05 -1.81 12.52
N PRO A 267 -33.41 -1.04 13.53
CA PRO A 267 -34.74 -0.49 13.83
C PRO A 267 -35.05 0.88 13.19
N LEU A 268 -34.19 1.34 12.23
CA LEU A 268 -34.43 2.58 11.50
C LEU A 268 -34.98 2.28 10.09
N SER A 269 -35.79 3.21 9.56
CA SER A 269 -36.31 3.18 8.20
C SER A 269 -36.28 4.57 7.58
N CYS A 270 -36.18 4.67 6.25
CA CYS A 270 -36.19 5.90 5.51
C CYS A 270 -37.19 5.82 4.35
N ASP A 271 -38.20 6.66 4.31
CA ASP A 271 -39.24 6.62 3.29
C ASP A 271 -38.76 7.13 1.93
N ARG A 272 -37.85 8.09 1.95
CA ARG A 272 -37.24 8.66 0.74
C ARG A 272 -35.72 8.59 0.85
N PRO A 273 -35.14 7.43 0.56
CA PRO A 273 -33.71 7.20 0.75
C PRO A 273 -32.82 7.83 -0.33
N ILE A 274 -33.40 8.46 -1.35
CA ILE A 274 -32.69 9.02 -2.49
C ILE A 274 -33.01 10.51 -2.59
N GLN A 275 -31.97 11.36 -2.67
CA GLN A 275 -32.07 12.81 -2.77
C GLN A 275 -31.11 13.35 -3.83
N SER A 276 -31.63 14.14 -4.80
CA SER A 276 -30.79 14.88 -5.74
C SER A 276 -30.19 16.09 -5.04
N ILE A 277 -28.88 16.25 -5.11
CA ILE A 277 -28.12 17.34 -4.50
C ILE A 277 -27.42 18.23 -5.54
N GLY A 278 -27.53 17.85 -6.84
CA GLY A 278 -26.92 18.58 -7.94
C GLY A 278 -25.39 18.48 -7.97
N THR A 279 -24.75 19.36 -8.71
CA THR A 279 -23.28 19.32 -8.87
C THR A 279 -22.56 19.78 -7.61
N ILE A 280 -21.54 19.00 -7.20
CA ILE A 280 -20.63 19.33 -6.10
C ILE A 280 -19.23 19.55 -6.68
N GLY A 281 -18.83 20.82 -6.79
CA GLY A 281 -17.48 21.19 -7.25
C GLY A 281 -16.39 20.85 -6.22
N PRO A 282 -15.11 20.81 -6.64
CA PRO A 282 -13.97 20.63 -5.74
C PRO A 282 -13.96 21.64 -4.59
N GLY A 283 -13.84 21.17 -3.35
CA GLY A 283 -13.85 21.98 -2.15
C GLY A 283 -15.23 22.50 -1.70
N PHE A 284 -16.29 22.21 -2.46
CA PHE A 284 -17.66 22.62 -2.09
C PHE A 284 -18.42 21.48 -1.42
N SER A 285 -19.48 21.87 -0.69
CA SER A 285 -20.38 20.94 -0.01
C SER A 285 -21.84 21.17 -0.39
N LYS A 286 -22.64 20.12 -0.24
CA LYS A 286 -24.09 20.12 -0.44
C LYS A 286 -24.74 19.29 0.65
N THR A 287 -25.93 19.70 1.08
CA THR A 287 -26.70 19.03 2.14
C THR A 287 -27.91 18.31 1.56
N ALA A 288 -28.08 17.05 1.90
CA ALA A 288 -29.28 16.27 1.65
C ALA A 288 -30.08 16.09 2.95
N SER A 289 -31.41 16.18 2.86
CA SER A 289 -32.30 16.00 3.99
C SER A 289 -33.07 14.69 3.87
N PHE A 290 -32.95 13.81 4.83
CA PHE A 290 -33.62 12.51 4.86
C PHE A 290 -34.61 12.44 6.02
N VAL A 291 -35.82 11.99 5.74
CA VAL A 291 -36.83 11.71 6.77
C VAL A 291 -36.65 10.27 7.22
N ILE A 292 -36.22 10.09 8.45
CA ILE A 292 -35.91 8.77 9.03
C ILE A 292 -36.86 8.51 10.21
N SER A 293 -37.37 7.31 10.32
CA SER A 293 -38.23 6.85 11.42
C SER A 293 -37.51 5.78 12.25
N ALA A 294 -37.65 5.84 13.56
CA ALA A 294 -37.14 4.85 14.49
C ALA A 294 -38.29 4.04 15.08
N GLU A 295 -38.16 2.71 15.16
CA GLU A 295 -39.13 1.85 15.85
C GLU A 295 -39.17 2.18 17.35
N HIS A 296 -40.30 1.91 18.01
CA HIS A 296 -40.46 2.11 19.47
C HIS A 296 -39.43 1.30 20.28
N ALA A 297 -39.02 0.14 19.76
CA ALA A 297 -38.02 -0.72 20.38
C ALA A 297 -36.57 -0.30 20.06
N ALA A 298 -36.36 0.83 19.36
CA ALA A 298 -35.03 1.32 19.05
C ALA A 298 -34.27 1.68 20.34
N VAL A 299 -33.09 1.11 20.49
CA VAL A 299 -32.21 1.40 21.63
C VAL A 299 -31.63 2.81 21.47
N VAL A 300 -31.58 3.55 22.58
CA VAL A 300 -30.97 4.88 22.66
C VAL A 300 -29.45 4.75 22.46
N LYS A 301 -28.98 5.06 21.25
CA LYS A 301 -27.57 5.02 20.85
C LYS A 301 -27.39 5.71 19.49
N THR A 302 -26.15 5.88 19.07
CA THR A 302 -25.83 6.28 17.69
C THR A 302 -25.85 5.07 16.75
N TYR A 303 -26.57 5.21 15.64
CA TYR A 303 -26.63 4.22 14.56
C TYR A 303 -25.84 4.74 13.37
N GLY A 304 -24.97 3.89 12.80
CA GLY A 304 -24.27 4.18 11.56
C GLY A 304 -25.07 3.66 10.37
N LEU A 305 -25.54 4.57 9.53
CA LEU A 305 -26.22 4.24 8.27
C LEU A 305 -25.21 4.31 7.13
N ASP A 306 -25.38 3.45 6.12
CA ASP A 306 -24.58 3.50 4.91
C ASP A 306 -25.11 4.58 3.95
N SER A 307 -24.21 5.31 3.31
CA SER A 307 -24.53 6.28 2.29
C SER A 307 -23.57 6.20 1.13
N GLU A 308 -24.09 6.39 -0.08
CA GLU A 308 -23.31 6.51 -1.31
C GLU A 308 -23.88 7.63 -2.17
N ILE A 309 -23.06 8.18 -3.04
CA ILE A 309 -23.48 9.19 -4.02
C ILE A 309 -23.24 8.65 -5.42
N LYS A 310 -24.31 8.61 -6.23
CA LYS A 310 -24.22 8.41 -7.66
C LYS A 310 -24.02 9.78 -8.32
N TYR A 311 -23.07 9.89 -9.24
CA TYR A 311 -22.83 11.13 -9.99
C TYR A 311 -22.41 10.83 -11.44
N THR A 312 -22.38 11.86 -12.26
CA THR A 312 -21.78 11.83 -13.58
C THR A 312 -20.40 12.45 -13.49
N ASP A 313 -19.38 11.78 -14.02
CA ASP A 313 -18.02 12.31 -14.08
C ASP A 313 -17.86 13.34 -15.23
N THR A 314 -16.64 13.84 -15.42
CA THR A 314 -16.32 14.81 -16.49
C THR A 314 -16.37 14.20 -17.89
N ASP A 315 -16.29 12.89 -18.02
CA ASP A 315 -16.36 12.16 -19.27
C ASP A 315 -17.81 11.80 -19.67
N GLY A 316 -18.76 12.12 -18.79
CA GLY A 316 -20.18 11.86 -18.98
C GLY A 316 -20.59 10.45 -18.55
N GLU A 317 -19.72 9.71 -17.88
CA GLU A 317 -20.02 8.37 -17.39
C GLU A 317 -20.63 8.41 -15.98
N THR A 318 -21.44 7.38 -15.68
CA THR A 318 -22.01 7.23 -14.34
C THR A 318 -20.99 6.60 -13.41
N ALA A 319 -20.69 7.29 -12.31
CA ALA A 319 -19.80 6.83 -11.25
C ALA A 319 -20.48 6.83 -9.88
N TYR A 320 -19.87 6.17 -8.92
CA TYR A 320 -20.35 6.06 -7.54
C TYR A 320 -19.22 6.40 -6.57
N SER A 321 -19.56 7.11 -5.50
CA SER A 321 -18.63 7.31 -4.38
C SER A 321 -18.32 6.01 -3.64
N GLY A 322 -17.28 6.02 -2.83
CA GLY A 322 -17.10 5.00 -1.80
C GLY A 322 -18.28 5.01 -0.80
N ASN A 323 -18.45 3.88 -0.10
CA ASN A 323 -19.45 3.81 0.98
C ASN A 323 -19.02 4.71 2.15
N MET A 324 -19.91 5.60 2.56
CA MET A 324 -19.74 6.54 3.66
C MET A 324 -20.64 6.17 4.83
N LYS A 325 -20.25 6.53 6.07
CA LYS A 325 -21.07 6.32 7.27
C LYS A 325 -21.73 7.61 7.72
N VAL A 326 -23.05 7.55 7.91
CA VAL A 326 -23.88 8.62 8.45
C VAL A 326 -24.30 8.23 9.87
N ASN A 327 -23.78 8.93 10.86
CA ASN A 327 -24.04 8.65 12.27
C ASN A 327 -25.29 9.39 12.75
N VAL A 328 -26.35 8.66 13.09
CA VAL A 328 -27.63 9.20 13.54
C VAL A 328 -27.87 8.86 14.99
N ALA A 329 -28.04 9.87 15.83
CA ALA A 329 -28.34 9.68 17.25
C ALA A 329 -29.84 9.39 17.47
N VAL A 330 -30.14 8.30 18.18
CA VAL A 330 -31.47 8.02 18.71
C VAL A 330 -31.48 8.39 20.18
N ILE A 331 -32.37 9.32 20.55
CA ILE A 331 -32.58 9.79 21.90
C ILE A 331 -33.84 9.14 22.53
N PRO A 332 -34.01 9.20 23.85
CA PRO A 332 -35.22 8.70 24.48
C PRO A 332 -36.48 9.32 23.88
N ALA A 333 -37.59 8.56 23.89
CA ALA A 333 -38.88 9.12 23.49
C ALA A 333 -39.22 10.29 24.38
N GLU A 334 -39.68 11.40 23.79
CA GLU A 334 -40.26 12.49 24.54
C GLU A 334 -41.56 11.99 25.20
N ASP A 335 -41.60 11.96 26.51
CA ASP A 335 -42.83 11.71 27.25
C ASP A 335 -43.79 12.89 27.02
N LYS A 336 -44.51 12.87 25.92
CA LYS A 336 -45.62 13.79 25.73
C LYS A 336 -46.70 13.39 26.74
N LEU A 337 -46.98 14.29 27.69
CA LEU A 337 -48.13 14.12 28.59
C LEU A 337 -49.35 13.71 27.76
N SER A 338 -49.84 12.51 27.98
CA SER A 338 -51.08 12.04 27.35
C SER A 338 -52.22 12.98 27.69
N ILE A 339 -53.17 13.13 26.74
CA ILE A 339 -54.40 13.87 27.03
C ILE A 339 -55.04 13.37 28.35
N ILE A 340 -54.88 12.07 28.64
CA ILE A 340 -55.35 11.43 29.88
C ILE A 340 -54.58 12.00 31.10
N ASP A 341 -53.26 12.20 31.00
CA ASP A 341 -52.44 12.77 32.08
C ASP A 341 -52.85 14.23 32.37
N ILE A 342 -53.08 15.02 31.29
CA ILE A 342 -53.58 16.38 31.43
C ILE A 342 -54.94 16.42 32.07
N VAL A 343 -55.87 15.51 31.70
CA VAL A 343 -57.16 15.39 32.31
C VAL A 343 -57.10 14.94 33.79
N ILE A 344 -56.22 14.01 34.10
CA ILE A 344 -55.99 13.56 35.53
C ILE A 344 -55.44 14.70 36.35
N ILE A 345 -54.44 15.44 35.84
CA ILE A 345 -53.86 16.61 36.54
C ILE A 345 -54.95 17.68 36.74
N GLY A 346 -55.76 17.94 35.73
CA GLY A 346 -56.92 18.86 35.84
C GLY A 346 -57.91 18.45 36.88
N LEU A 347 -58.28 17.15 36.95
CA LEU A 347 -59.18 16.58 37.94
C LEU A 347 -58.60 16.68 39.38
N VAL A 348 -57.32 16.39 39.55
CA VAL A 348 -56.64 16.53 40.84
C VAL A 348 -56.62 17.99 41.31
N ILE A 349 -56.35 18.93 40.46
CA ILE A 349 -56.40 20.37 40.78
C ILE A 349 -57.82 20.79 41.16
N ALA A 350 -58.83 20.38 40.41
CA ALA A 350 -60.24 20.64 40.73
C ALA A 350 -60.65 20.08 42.10
N LEU A 351 -60.21 18.84 42.40
CA LEU A 351 -60.47 18.21 43.69
C LEU A 351 -59.82 18.97 44.86
N ILE A 352 -58.56 19.43 44.70
CA ILE A 352 -57.87 20.23 45.70
C ILE A 352 -58.61 21.55 45.95
N VAL A 353 -59.08 22.23 44.90
CA VAL A 353 -59.87 23.46 45.03
C VAL A 353 -61.20 23.24 45.76
N LEU A 354 -61.90 22.13 45.46
CA LEU A 354 -63.11 21.79 46.18
C LEU A 354 -62.89 21.49 47.66
N ILE A 355 -61.86 20.74 48.02
CA ILE A 355 -61.48 20.45 49.39
C ILE A 355 -61.08 21.71 50.12
N SER A 356 -60.26 22.56 49.53
CA SER A 356 -59.87 23.85 50.17
C SER A 356 -61.07 24.78 50.34
N GLY A 357 -61.92 24.86 49.31
CA GLY A 357 -63.18 25.65 49.39
C GLY A 357 -64.12 25.18 50.54
N ASN A 358 -64.27 23.84 50.68
CA ASN A 358 -65.07 23.27 51.79
C ASN A 358 -64.43 23.51 53.15
N MET A 359 -63.10 23.47 53.30
CA MET A 359 -62.42 23.78 54.55
C MET A 359 -62.61 25.25 54.98
N ILE A 360 -62.56 26.15 53.99
CA ILE A 360 -62.79 27.60 54.25
C ILE A 360 -64.26 27.87 54.69
N ARG A 361 -65.21 27.18 53.99
CA ARG A 361 -66.62 27.24 54.37
C ARG A 361 -66.90 26.71 55.80
N SER A 362 -66.24 25.59 56.11
CA SER A 362 -66.35 24.99 57.43
C SER A 362 -65.78 25.86 58.58
N LYS A 363 -64.71 26.65 58.29
CA LYS A 363 -64.16 27.57 59.22
C LYS A 363 -65.04 28.84 59.45
N ASN A 364 -65.75 29.28 58.40
CA ASN A 364 -66.64 30.49 58.50
C ASN A 364 -67.97 30.16 59.15
N GLN A 365 -68.35 28.90 59.39
CA GLN A 365 -69.55 28.51 60.15
C GLN A 365 -69.26 28.28 61.61
N LYS A 366 -68.03 28.36 62.11
CA LYS A 366 -67.65 28.15 63.52
C LYS A 366 -67.24 29.44 64.23
N ASN A 367 -67.39 30.64 63.59
CA ASN A 367 -67.25 31.93 64.19
C ASN A 367 -68.66 32.61 64.30
#